data_1b1d5a4f197e9001d15e228c81a3c029
#
_entry.id   1b1d5a4f197e9001d15e228c81a3c029
#
_cell.length_a   1.000
_cell.length_b   1.000
_cell.length_c   1.000
_cell.angle_alpha   90.00
_cell.angle_beta   90.00
_cell.angle_gamma   90.00
#
_symmetry.space_group_name_H-M   'P 1'
#
loop_
_entity.id
_entity.type
_entity.pdbx_description
1 polymer ?
#
loop_
_entity_poly.entity_id
_entity_poly.type
_entity_poly.pdbx_seq_one_letter_code
_entity_poly.pdbx_strand_id
1 'polypeptide(L)'
;MQQRVIVGMSGGVDSSVSAALLLQQGYQVEGLFMKNWEEDDGTEYCTAMKDLADAQAVCDRIGIKLHTANFAMEYWDRVFEHFLAEYAAGRTPNPDILCNKEIKFRAFLDHAVKLGADFIATGHYARRGETKYNSQGEAYAELLRGVDTNKDQTYFLHAVHGREINKTLFPVGEIEKPQVRKIAEELGLATDKKERFNRYLLHW
;
A
#
# COMPACT_ATOMS: atom_id res chain seq x y z
N MET A 1 6.84 -20.27 -14.66
CA MET A 1 7.73 -19.29 -13.96
C MET A 1 6.98 -18.78 -12.75
N GLN A 2 7.68 -18.56 -11.66
CA GLN A 2 7.09 -18.00 -10.44
C GLN A 2 6.80 -16.50 -10.68
N GLN A 3 5.58 -16.04 -10.36
CA GLN A 3 5.22 -14.63 -10.55
C GLN A 3 5.89 -13.76 -9.48
N ARG A 4 6.41 -12.62 -9.91
CA ARG A 4 7.11 -11.67 -9.03
C ARG A 4 6.16 -10.59 -8.56
N VAL A 5 6.11 -10.40 -7.24
CA VAL A 5 5.25 -9.42 -6.58
C VAL A 5 6.09 -8.46 -5.74
N ILE A 6 5.86 -7.17 -5.90
CA ILE A 6 6.42 -6.15 -5.01
C ILE A 6 5.33 -5.65 -4.07
N VAL A 7 5.57 -5.80 -2.76
CA VAL A 7 4.65 -5.39 -1.70
C VAL A 7 5.01 -4.01 -1.21
N GLY A 8 4.04 -3.10 -1.17
CA GLY A 8 4.21 -1.79 -0.52
C GLY A 8 4.32 -1.97 0.99
N MET A 9 5.54 -1.81 1.51
CA MET A 9 5.89 -2.00 2.92
C MET A 9 5.79 -0.67 3.66
N SER A 10 4.88 -0.56 4.60
CA SER A 10 4.65 0.67 5.38
C SER A 10 5.18 0.58 6.82
N GLY A 11 5.90 -0.49 7.18
CA GLY A 11 6.29 -0.76 8.57
C GLY A 11 5.11 -1.09 9.50
N GLY A 12 3.92 -1.40 8.96
CA GLY A 12 2.72 -1.78 9.71
C GLY A 12 2.35 -3.24 9.54
N VAL A 13 1.47 -3.74 10.42
CA VAL A 13 1.08 -5.16 10.48
C VAL A 13 0.46 -5.66 9.15
N ASP A 14 -0.38 -4.84 8.51
CA ASP A 14 -1.14 -5.28 7.33
C ASP A 14 -0.24 -5.54 6.11
N SER A 15 0.72 -4.66 5.85
CA SER A 15 1.70 -4.86 4.77
C SER A 15 2.65 -6.03 5.08
N SER A 16 3.03 -6.19 6.35
CA SER A 16 3.91 -7.28 6.79
C SER A 16 3.27 -8.65 6.61
N VAL A 17 2.00 -8.80 7.02
CA VAL A 17 1.24 -10.03 6.83
C VAL A 17 0.94 -10.27 5.35
N SER A 18 0.66 -9.23 4.57
CA SER A 18 0.48 -9.36 3.12
C SER A 18 1.69 -9.97 2.44
N ALA A 19 2.90 -9.52 2.79
CA ALA A 19 4.14 -10.08 2.25
C ALA A 19 4.33 -11.55 2.63
N ALA A 20 4.08 -11.90 3.90
CA ALA A 20 4.20 -13.26 4.39
C ALA A 20 3.20 -14.22 3.73
N LEU A 21 1.94 -13.81 3.56
CA LEU A 21 0.92 -14.60 2.90
C LEU A 21 1.26 -14.89 1.43
N LEU A 22 1.80 -13.89 0.71
CA LEU A 22 2.21 -14.08 -0.68
C LEU A 22 3.40 -15.04 -0.81
N LEU A 23 4.36 -15.00 0.12
CA LEU A 23 5.42 -16.00 0.18
C LEU A 23 4.88 -17.41 0.39
N GLN A 24 3.93 -17.59 1.31
CA GLN A 24 3.27 -18.88 1.56
C GLN A 24 2.48 -19.38 0.33
N GLN A 25 1.95 -18.46 -0.48
CA GLN A 25 1.26 -18.77 -1.74
C GLN A 25 2.23 -19.09 -2.89
N GLY A 26 3.54 -19.00 -2.66
CA GLY A 26 4.56 -19.37 -3.64
C GLY A 26 4.95 -18.27 -4.62
N TYR A 27 4.64 -17.01 -4.36
CA TYR A 27 5.14 -15.89 -5.15
C TYR A 27 6.61 -15.59 -4.85
N GLN A 28 7.32 -15.03 -5.83
CA GLN A 28 8.59 -14.35 -5.58
C GLN A 28 8.29 -12.94 -5.06
N VAL A 29 8.52 -12.73 -3.75
CA VAL A 29 8.12 -11.50 -3.06
C VAL A 29 9.33 -10.62 -2.77
N GLU A 30 9.19 -9.33 -3.04
CA GLU A 30 10.09 -8.27 -2.59
C GLU A 30 9.27 -7.13 -1.99
N GLY A 31 9.87 -6.35 -1.09
CA GLY A 31 9.26 -5.19 -0.48
C GLY A 31 9.66 -3.89 -1.18
N LEU A 32 8.80 -2.87 -1.15
CA LEU A 32 9.13 -1.50 -1.48
C LEU A 32 8.63 -0.58 -0.38
N PHE A 33 9.54 0.16 0.25
CA PHE A 33 9.22 1.26 1.14
C PHE A 33 9.13 2.56 0.33
N MET A 34 8.02 3.29 0.49
CA MET A 34 7.76 4.55 -0.21
C MET A 34 7.87 5.72 0.77
N LYS A 35 8.80 6.65 0.49
CA LYS A 35 8.87 7.93 1.17
C LYS A 35 8.08 8.95 0.36
N ASN A 36 7.06 9.54 0.96
CA ASN A 36 6.13 10.46 0.27
C ASN A 36 6.22 11.91 0.80
N TRP A 37 7.04 12.17 1.81
CA TRP A 37 7.14 13.47 2.47
C TRP A 37 8.57 13.71 2.96
N GLU A 38 9.08 14.94 2.83
CA GLU A 38 10.44 15.33 3.22
C GLU A 38 10.51 16.52 4.18
N GLU A 39 9.46 17.32 4.31
CA GLU A 39 9.46 18.55 5.10
C GLU A 39 9.81 18.33 6.59
N ASP A 40 9.52 17.13 7.11
CA ASP A 40 9.81 16.76 8.50
C ASP A 40 11.16 16.06 8.66
N ASP A 41 11.98 15.95 7.61
CA ASP A 41 13.25 15.23 7.66
C ASP A 41 14.20 15.87 8.68
N GLY A 42 14.72 15.02 9.59
CA GLY A 42 15.61 15.46 10.67
C GLY A 42 14.92 16.07 11.89
N THR A 43 13.58 16.13 11.91
CA THR A 43 12.81 16.55 13.08
C THR A 43 12.36 15.34 13.93
N GLU A 44 11.96 15.59 15.18
CA GLU A 44 11.37 14.56 16.06
C GLU A 44 10.00 14.05 15.56
N TYR A 45 9.38 14.76 14.64
CA TYR A 45 8.09 14.39 14.02
C TYR A 45 8.25 13.45 12.83
N CYS A 46 9.45 13.32 12.26
CA CYS A 46 9.72 12.42 11.15
C CYS A 46 9.65 10.96 11.57
N THR A 47 8.58 10.26 11.21
CA THR A 47 8.41 8.82 11.49
C THR A 47 8.96 7.94 10.37
N ALA A 48 9.35 8.50 9.22
CA ALA A 48 9.76 7.76 8.03
C ALA A 48 10.94 6.82 8.30
N MET A 49 11.95 7.28 9.06
CA MET A 49 13.10 6.45 9.41
C MET A 49 12.73 5.26 10.30
N LYS A 50 11.82 5.47 11.25
CA LYS A 50 11.33 4.40 12.12
C LYS A 50 10.49 3.39 11.32
N ASP A 51 9.60 3.88 10.46
CA ASP A 51 8.77 3.02 9.63
C ASP A 51 9.60 2.24 8.60
N LEU A 52 10.68 2.84 8.08
CA LEU A 52 11.65 2.14 7.23
C LEU A 52 12.39 1.05 8.01
N ALA A 53 12.86 1.34 9.23
CA ALA A 53 13.52 0.35 10.08
C ALA A 53 12.59 -0.83 10.42
N ASP A 54 11.32 -0.55 10.73
CA ASP A 54 10.33 -1.59 10.99
C ASP A 54 10.05 -2.42 9.72
N ALA A 55 9.94 -1.79 8.54
CA ALA A 55 9.78 -2.49 7.26
C ALA A 55 11.00 -3.37 6.96
N GLN A 56 12.22 -2.88 7.22
CA GLN A 56 13.44 -3.65 7.04
C GLN A 56 13.48 -4.86 7.97
N ALA A 57 13.16 -4.67 9.26
CA ALA A 57 13.15 -5.76 10.23
C ALA A 57 12.15 -6.87 9.84
N VAL A 58 10.99 -6.52 9.29
CA VAL A 58 10.04 -7.49 8.75
C VAL A 58 10.62 -8.21 7.55
N CYS A 59 11.19 -7.48 6.59
CA CYS A 59 11.77 -8.07 5.38
C CYS A 59 12.91 -9.05 5.72
N ASP A 60 13.79 -8.68 6.66
CA ASP A 60 14.86 -9.55 7.16
C ASP A 60 14.29 -10.81 7.82
N ARG A 61 13.23 -10.65 8.62
CA ARG A 61 12.57 -11.77 9.33
C ARG A 61 11.96 -12.80 8.38
N ILE A 62 11.32 -12.35 7.29
CA ILE A 62 10.68 -13.24 6.31
C ILE A 62 11.58 -13.59 5.12
N GLY A 63 12.81 -13.05 5.07
CA GLY A 63 13.82 -13.39 4.07
C GLY A 63 13.56 -12.78 2.69
N ILE A 64 13.02 -11.56 2.61
CA ILE A 64 12.80 -10.84 1.34
C ILE A 64 13.65 -9.58 1.25
N LYS A 65 13.96 -9.16 0.03
CA LYS A 65 14.66 -7.90 -0.24
C LYS A 65 13.70 -6.71 -0.06
N LEU A 66 14.18 -5.63 0.56
CA LEU A 66 13.48 -4.34 0.63
C LEU A 66 14.15 -3.36 -0.34
N HIS A 67 13.34 -2.74 -1.19
CA HIS A 67 13.68 -1.57 -1.98
C HIS A 67 13.14 -0.32 -1.31
N THR A 68 13.73 0.83 -1.64
CA THR A 68 13.24 2.15 -1.23
C THR A 68 13.02 3.02 -2.45
N ALA A 69 11.94 3.79 -2.45
CA ALA A 69 11.67 4.81 -3.46
C ALA A 69 11.19 6.10 -2.79
N ASN A 70 11.61 7.22 -3.35
CA ASN A 70 11.19 8.54 -2.91
C ASN A 70 10.19 9.08 -3.93
N PHE A 71 8.96 9.34 -3.49
CA PHE A 71 7.88 9.92 -4.27
C PHE A 71 7.42 11.27 -3.70
N ALA A 72 8.28 11.97 -2.93
CA ALA A 72 7.92 13.24 -2.31
C ALA A 72 7.54 14.31 -3.34
N MET A 73 8.27 14.40 -4.47
CA MET A 73 7.91 15.31 -5.57
C MET A 73 6.56 14.95 -6.19
N GLU A 74 6.35 13.68 -6.54
CA GLU A 74 5.08 13.23 -7.12
C GLU A 74 3.92 13.46 -6.15
N TYR A 75 4.14 13.26 -4.85
CA TYR A 75 3.14 13.53 -3.83
C TYR A 75 2.81 15.02 -3.74
N TRP A 76 3.83 15.88 -3.72
CA TRP A 76 3.66 17.33 -3.71
C TRP A 76 2.82 17.79 -4.90
N ASP A 77 3.25 17.47 -6.12
CA ASP A 77 2.65 17.96 -7.35
C ASP A 77 1.24 17.41 -7.60
N ARG A 78 0.98 16.14 -7.25
CA ARG A 78 -0.26 15.45 -7.63
C ARG A 78 -1.27 15.32 -6.51
N VAL A 79 -0.87 15.48 -5.27
CA VAL A 79 -1.73 15.31 -4.10
C VAL A 79 -1.81 16.59 -3.29
N PHE A 80 -0.67 17.14 -2.87
CA PHE A 80 -0.64 18.22 -1.90
C PHE A 80 -1.05 19.58 -2.50
N GLU A 81 -0.58 19.93 -3.68
CA GLU A 81 -1.01 21.15 -4.37
C GLU A 81 -2.54 21.16 -4.60
N HIS A 82 -3.09 20.04 -5.02
CA HIS A 82 -4.53 19.91 -5.17
C HIS A 82 -5.26 20.07 -3.83
N PHE A 83 -4.74 19.47 -2.76
CA PHE A 83 -5.29 19.63 -1.41
C PHE A 83 -5.32 21.12 -1.00
N LEU A 84 -4.23 21.85 -1.20
CA LEU A 84 -4.15 23.28 -0.88
C LEU A 84 -5.15 24.10 -1.70
N ALA A 85 -5.27 23.84 -3.00
CA ALA A 85 -6.19 24.54 -3.89
C ALA A 85 -7.67 24.33 -3.48
N GLU A 86 -8.06 23.10 -3.14
CA GLU A 86 -9.39 22.77 -2.66
C GLU A 86 -9.69 23.42 -1.31
N TYR A 87 -8.72 23.39 -0.40
CA TYR A 87 -8.84 24.00 0.92
C TYR A 87 -8.97 25.53 0.82
N ALA A 88 -8.17 26.18 -0.04
CA ALA A 88 -8.26 27.62 -0.32
C ALA A 88 -9.62 28.01 -0.94
N ALA A 89 -10.26 27.10 -1.67
CA ALA A 89 -11.60 27.28 -2.22
C ALA A 89 -12.74 26.99 -1.22
N GLY A 90 -12.42 26.74 0.06
CA GLY A 90 -13.38 26.47 1.14
C GLY A 90 -13.97 25.05 1.11
N ARG A 91 -13.33 24.11 0.41
CA ARG A 91 -13.74 22.70 0.39
C ARG A 91 -12.85 21.89 1.32
N THR A 92 -13.33 20.72 1.77
CA THR A 92 -12.57 19.77 2.60
C THR A 92 -12.22 18.55 1.75
N PRO A 93 -11.07 18.55 1.07
CA PRO A 93 -10.65 17.41 0.26
C PRO A 93 -10.18 16.25 1.14
N ASN A 94 -10.23 15.03 0.57
CA ASN A 94 -9.63 13.86 1.20
C ASN A 94 -8.32 13.50 0.44
N PRO A 95 -7.14 13.85 0.98
CA PRO A 95 -5.87 13.59 0.31
C PRO A 95 -5.56 12.10 0.17
N ASP A 96 -6.11 11.24 1.03
CA ASP A 96 -5.86 9.78 0.98
C ASP A 96 -6.36 9.17 -0.32
N ILE A 97 -7.47 9.65 -0.88
CA ILE A 97 -8.02 9.18 -2.17
C ILE A 97 -7.03 9.46 -3.29
N LEU A 98 -6.52 10.69 -3.37
CA LEU A 98 -5.52 11.07 -4.37
C LEU A 98 -4.18 10.38 -4.13
N CYS A 99 -3.72 10.28 -2.89
CA CYS A 99 -2.51 9.55 -2.55
C CYS A 99 -2.60 8.09 -2.99
N ASN A 100 -3.72 7.42 -2.74
CA ASN A 100 -3.92 6.06 -3.24
C ASN A 100 -3.86 6.03 -4.77
N LYS A 101 -4.64 6.87 -5.46
CA LYS A 101 -4.70 6.90 -6.92
C LYS A 101 -3.35 7.18 -7.57
N GLU A 102 -2.69 8.28 -7.20
CA GLU A 102 -1.53 8.81 -7.92
C GLU A 102 -0.19 8.23 -7.44
N ILE A 103 -0.09 7.90 -6.14
CA ILE A 103 1.16 7.43 -5.55
C ILE A 103 1.15 5.92 -5.35
N LYS A 104 0.25 5.42 -4.49
CA LYS A 104 0.29 4.01 -4.06
C LYS A 104 -0.13 3.00 -5.14
N PHE A 105 -0.87 3.43 -6.15
CA PHE A 105 -1.30 2.53 -7.22
C PHE A 105 -0.71 2.90 -8.58
N ARG A 106 -0.49 4.16 -8.90
CA ARG A 106 0.08 4.57 -10.17
C ARG A 106 1.61 4.64 -10.13
N ALA A 107 2.19 5.56 -9.33
CA ALA A 107 3.64 5.72 -9.26
C ALA A 107 4.35 4.46 -8.76
N PHE A 108 3.78 3.80 -7.75
CA PHE A 108 4.29 2.54 -7.24
C PHE A 108 4.24 1.43 -8.30
N LEU A 109 3.12 1.25 -9.00
CA LEU A 109 3.01 0.24 -10.06
C LEU A 109 4.04 0.50 -11.17
N ASP A 110 4.16 1.74 -11.63
CA ASP A 110 5.13 2.12 -12.67
C ASP A 110 6.58 1.81 -12.22
N HIS A 111 6.89 2.07 -10.96
CA HIS A 111 8.20 1.76 -10.39
C HIS A 111 8.43 0.24 -10.26
N ALA A 112 7.44 -0.50 -9.77
CA ALA A 112 7.51 -1.95 -9.60
C ALA A 112 7.67 -2.67 -10.95
N VAL A 113 6.98 -2.22 -11.99
CA VAL A 113 7.14 -2.76 -13.36
C VAL A 113 8.57 -2.56 -13.87
N LYS A 114 9.19 -1.40 -13.61
CA LYS A 114 10.61 -1.16 -13.96
C LYS A 114 11.56 -2.10 -13.22
N LEU A 115 11.18 -2.55 -12.02
CA LEU A 115 11.92 -3.58 -11.26
C LEU A 115 11.60 -5.00 -11.74
N GLY A 116 10.71 -5.19 -12.72
CA GLY A 116 10.35 -6.48 -13.29
C GLY A 116 9.23 -7.22 -12.53
N ALA A 117 8.38 -6.51 -11.79
CA ALA A 117 7.23 -7.11 -11.11
C ALA A 117 6.08 -7.43 -12.08
N ASP A 118 5.43 -8.56 -11.87
CA ASP A 118 4.17 -8.93 -12.54
C ASP A 118 2.97 -8.26 -11.87
N PHE A 119 3.03 -8.13 -10.54
CA PHE A 119 2.02 -7.51 -9.68
C PHE A 119 2.65 -6.64 -8.60
N ILE A 120 1.87 -5.69 -8.11
CA ILE A 120 2.09 -5.08 -6.80
C ILE A 120 1.14 -5.68 -5.78
N ALA A 121 1.43 -5.50 -4.49
CA ALA A 121 0.51 -5.85 -3.43
C ALA A 121 0.49 -4.78 -2.34
N THR A 122 -0.64 -4.65 -1.68
CA THR A 122 -0.83 -3.70 -0.59
C THR A 122 -1.57 -4.33 0.57
N GLY A 123 -1.41 -3.78 1.77
CA GLY A 123 -2.13 -4.19 2.98
C GLY A 123 -3.54 -3.60 3.10
N HIS A 124 -4.19 -3.22 2.00
CA HIS A 124 -5.56 -2.70 2.04
C HIS A 124 -6.59 -3.81 2.21
N TYR A 125 -7.60 -3.54 3.02
CA TYR A 125 -8.79 -4.39 3.18
C TYR A 125 -9.76 -4.13 2.03
N ALA A 126 -9.42 -4.65 0.88
CA ALA A 126 -10.20 -4.64 -0.34
C ALA A 126 -9.96 -5.95 -1.09
N ARG A 127 -10.72 -6.24 -2.14
CA ARG A 127 -10.52 -7.42 -2.97
C ARG A 127 -10.51 -7.04 -4.44
N ARG A 128 -9.83 -7.84 -5.22
CA ARG A 128 -9.82 -7.74 -6.68
C ARG A 128 -10.78 -8.76 -7.27
N GLY A 129 -11.65 -8.31 -8.17
CA GLY A 129 -12.47 -9.20 -9.00
C GLY A 129 -11.64 -9.90 -10.08
N GLU A 130 -12.32 -10.67 -10.91
CA GLU A 130 -11.73 -11.36 -12.05
C GLU A 130 -11.22 -10.36 -13.10
N THR A 131 -10.20 -10.77 -13.85
CA THR A 131 -9.71 -9.98 -14.99
C THR A 131 -10.77 -9.97 -16.10
N LYS A 132 -11.18 -8.79 -16.52
CA LYS A 132 -12.07 -8.53 -17.65
C LYS A 132 -11.34 -7.73 -18.72
N TYR A 133 -11.92 -7.64 -19.90
CA TYR A 133 -11.38 -6.88 -21.02
C TYR A 133 -12.43 -5.88 -21.51
N ASN A 134 -12.02 -4.65 -21.76
CA ASN A 134 -12.88 -3.62 -22.36
C ASN A 134 -12.97 -3.82 -23.88
N SER A 135 -13.75 -2.96 -24.56
CA SER A 135 -13.95 -2.99 -26.02
C SER A 135 -12.66 -2.74 -26.83
N GLN A 136 -11.61 -2.22 -26.18
CA GLN A 136 -10.30 -1.96 -26.79
C GLN A 136 -9.30 -3.10 -26.51
N GLY A 137 -9.73 -4.16 -25.80
CA GLY A 137 -8.89 -5.29 -25.42
C GLY A 137 -7.98 -5.03 -24.19
N GLU A 138 -8.19 -3.94 -23.47
CA GLU A 138 -7.40 -3.63 -22.28
C GLU A 138 -7.94 -4.39 -21.05
N ALA A 139 -7.02 -5.02 -20.32
CA ALA A 139 -7.35 -5.78 -19.12
C ALA A 139 -7.64 -4.85 -17.94
N TYR A 140 -8.70 -5.12 -17.21
CA TYR A 140 -9.08 -4.43 -15.98
C TYR A 140 -9.69 -5.43 -14.98
N ALA A 141 -9.78 -5.03 -13.71
CA ALA A 141 -10.51 -5.76 -12.70
C ALA A 141 -11.40 -4.82 -11.87
N GLU A 142 -12.47 -5.38 -11.33
CA GLU A 142 -13.35 -4.66 -10.41
C GLU A 142 -12.72 -4.60 -9.03
N LEU A 143 -12.95 -3.48 -8.36
CA LEU A 143 -12.66 -3.31 -6.94
C LEU A 143 -13.83 -3.86 -6.13
N LEU A 144 -13.59 -4.84 -5.29
CA LEU A 144 -14.58 -5.47 -4.42
C LEU A 144 -14.31 -5.13 -2.95
N ARG A 145 -15.38 -5.09 -2.16
CA ARG A 145 -15.26 -4.83 -0.72
C ARG A 145 -14.48 -5.95 -0.01
N GLY A 146 -13.68 -5.57 0.98
CA GLY A 146 -13.04 -6.52 1.89
C GLY A 146 -14.05 -7.34 2.70
N VAL A 147 -13.64 -8.50 3.18
CA VAL A 147 -14.49 -9.36 4.04
C VAL A 147 -14.74 -8.71 5.40
N ASP A 148 -13.73 -8.06 5.97
CA ASP A 148 -13.88 -7.30 7.22
C ASP A 148 -14.62 -5.98 6.96
N THR A 149 -15.91 -5.96 7.24
CA THR A 149 -16.76 -4.77 7.05
C THR A 149 -16.40 -3.59 7.94
N ASN A 150 -15.72 -3.84 9.08
CA ASN A 150 -15.25 -2.79 9.99
C ASN A 150 -13.94 -2.14 9.51
N LYS A 151 -13.21 -2.81 8.61
CA LYS A 151 -11.90 -2.38 8.08
C LYS A 151 -11.93 -2.14 6.58
N ASP A 152 -13.05 -2.36 5.90
CA ASP A 152 -13.20 -2.14 4.48
C ASP A 152 -12.65 -0.76 4.04
N GLN A 153 -11.74 -0.76 3.08
CA GLN A 153 -11.04 0.44 2.60
C GLN A 153 -11.36 0.77 1.14
N THR A 154 -12.37 0.13 0.55
CA THR A 154 -12.75 0.38 -0.85
C THR A 154 -13.15 1.82 -1.11
N TYR A 155 -13.70 2.52 -0.10
CA TYR A 155 -13.98 3.95 -0.21
C TYR A 155 -12.74 4.77 -0.60
N PHE A 156 -11.58 4.46 -0.01
CA PHE A 156 -10.34 5.18 -0.30
C PHE A 156 -9.69 4.79 -1.63
N LEU A 157 -10.19 3.73 -2.27
CA LEU A 157 -9.66 3.17 -3.52
C LEU A 157 -10.57 3.40 -4.73
N HIS A 158 -11.75 4.03 -4.55
CA HIS A 158 -12.74 4.17 -5.63
C HIS A 158 -12.24 4.95 -6.86
N ALA A 159 -11.24 5.81 -6.67
CA ALA A 159 -10.64 6.61 -7.74
C ALA A 159 -9.48 5.89 -8.48
N VAL A 160 -9.08 4.71 -8.02
CA VAL A 160 -8.04 3.88 -8.67
C VAL A 160 -8.63 3.23 -9.91
N HIS A 161 -7.93 3.29 -11.05
CA HIS A 161 -8.44 2.72 -12.29
C HIS A 161 -8.39 1.18 -12.27
N GLY A 162 -9.34 0.55 -12.98
CA GLY A 162 -9.45 -0.90 -13.04
C GLY A 162 -8.21 -1.61 -13.57
N ARG A 163 -7.40 -0.95 -14.40
CA ARG A 163 -6.12 -1.50 -14.89
C ARG A 163 -5.07 -1.64 -13.77
N GLU A 164 -4.98 -0.65 -12.86
CA GLU A 164 -4.10 -0.72 -11.68
C GLU A 164 -4.65 -1.76 -10.69
N ILE A 165 -5.97 -1.83 -10.48
CA ILE A 165 -6.61 -2.89 -9.67
C ILE A 165 -6.27 -4.27 -10.25
N ASN A 166 -6.30 -4.44 -11.57
CA ASN A 166 -5.96 -5.71 -12.22
C ASN A 166 -4.50 -6.15 -11.97
N LYS A 167 -3.60 -5.22 -11.71
CA LYS A 167 -2.19 -5.45 -11.40
C LYS A 167 -1.88 -5.45 -9.90
N THR A 168 -2.90 -5.42 -9.05
CA THR A 168 -2.74 -5.34 -7.59
C THR A 168 -3.32 -6.56 -6.90
N LEU A 169 -2.60 -7.09 -5.93
CA LEU A 169 -3.05 -8.12 -4.99
C LEU A 169 -3.37 -7.49 -3.64
N PHE A 170 -4.42 -8.00 -3.00
CA PHE A 170 -4.89 -7.56 -1.68
C PHE A 170 -4.95 -8.76 -0.72
N PRO A 171 -3.79 -9.26 -0.23
CA PRO A 171 -3.75 -10.53 0.50
C PRO A 171 -4.58 -10.55 1.79
N VAL A 172 -4.74 -9.39 2.46
CA VAL A 172 -5.53 -9.29 3.70
C VAL A 172 -7.01 -8.97 3.44
N GLY A 173 -7.42 -8.79 2.20
CA GLY A 173 -8.80 -8.48 1.85
C GLY A 173 -9.80 -9.61 2.10
N GLU A 174 -9.32 -10.86 2.16
CA GLU A 174 -10.13 -12.06 2.39
C GLU A 174 -10.18 -12.48 3.86
N ILE A 175 -9.56 -11.74 4.76
CA ILE A 175 -9.45 -12.10 6.18
C ILE A 175 -9.77 -10.91 7.09
N GLU A 176 -10.23 -11.20 8.30
CA GLU A 176 -10.56 -10.18 9.28
C GLU A 176 -9.31 -9.68 10.04
N LYS A 177 -9.34 -8.44 10.50
CA LYS A 177 -8.24 -7.80 11.23
C LYS A 177 -7.72 -8.58 12.43
N PRO A 178 -8.57 -9.20 13.29
CA PRO A 178 -8.09 -10.04 14.39
C PRO A 178 -7.23 -11.21 13.90
N GLN A 179 -7.60 -11.83 12.78
CA GLN A 179 -6.83 -12.93 12.19
C GLN A 179 -5.49 -12.43 11.61
N VAL A 180 -5.47 -11.26 10.99
CA VAL A 180 -4.22 -10.63 10.52
C VAL A 180 -3.24 -10.42 11.69
N ARG A 181 -3.72 -9.93 12.84
CA ARG A 181 -2.90 -9.76 14.05
C ARG A 181 -2.36 -11.09 14.57
N LYS A 182 -3.20 -12.14 14.59
CA LYS A 182 -2.80 -13.47 15.01
C LYS A 182 -1.69 -14.03 14.11
N ILE A 183 -1.82 -13.90 12.79
CA ILE A 183 -0.79 -14.31 11.84
C ILE A 183 0.53 -13.55 12.10
N ALA A 184 0.46 -12.24 12.34
CA ALA A 184 1.65 -11.45 12.67
C ALA A 184 2.35 -11.92 13.94
N GLU A 185 1.58 -12.25 14.99
CA GLU A 185 2.09 -12.80 16.25
C GLU A 185 2.75 -14.18 16.04
N GLU A 186 2.06 -15.10 15.35
CA GLU A 186 2.56 -16.45 15.03
C GLU A 186 3.88 -16.42 14.24
N LEU A 187 4.04 -15.43 13.35
CA LEU A 187 5.25 -15.23 12.57
C LEU A 187 6.33 -14.44 13.32
N GLY A 188 6.04 -13.93 14.52
CA GLY A 188 6.95 -13.13 15.34
C GLY A 188 7.35 -11.83 14.64
N LEU A 189 6.42 -11.17 13.96
CA LEU A 189 6.69 -9.90 13.29
C LEU A 189 6.72 -8.77 14.32
N ALA A 190 7.73 -7.89 14.22
CA ALA A 190 7.92 -6.78 15.16
C ALA A 190 6.75 -5.78 15.19
N THR A 191 5.84 -5.88 14.24
CA THR A 191 4.69 -4.99 14.04
C THR A 191 3.38 -5.52 14.63
N ASP A 192 3.38 -6.69 15.27
CA ASP A 192 2.20 -7.36 15.83
C ASP A 192 1.43 -6.49 16.84
N LYS A 193 2.16 -5.74 17.69
CA LYS A 193 1.64 -4.85 18.74
C LYS A 193 1.44 -3.40 18.29
N LYS A 194 1.81 -3.05 17.05
CA LYS A 194 1.63 -1.69 16.55
C LYS A 194 0.14 -1.39 16.34
N GLU A 195 -0.44 -0.61 17.23
CA GLU A 195 -1.67 0.11 16.92
C GLU A 195 -1.29 1.32 16.06
N ARG A 196 -1.60 1.26 14.76
CA ARG A 196 -1.66 2.50 13.99
C ARG A 196 -3.01 3.16 14.30
N PHE A 197 -3.02 4.09 15.23
CA PHE A 197 -3.98 5.18 15.17
C PHE A 197 -3.89 5.77 13.75
N ASN A 198 -5.05 6.14 13.19
CA ASN A 198 -5.13 6.88 11.92
C ASN A 198 -4.28 8.16 12.00
N ARG A 199 -2.95 8.03 11.83
CA ARG A 199 -2.01 9.15 11.80
C ARG A 199 -2.00 9.88 10.45
N TYR A 200 -2.83 9.44 9.51
CA TYR A 200 -2.87 10.02 8.17
C TYR A 200 -3.66 11.31 8.05
N LEU A 201 -4.28 11.79 9.13
CA LEU A 201 -5.06 13.02 9.08
C LEU A 201 -4.34 14.26 9.59
N LEU A 202 -3.18 14.18 10.23
CA LEU A 202 -2.54 15.34 10.88
C LEU A 202 -1.00 15.28 10.93
N HIS A 203 -0.31 14.87 9.92
CA HIS A 203 1.09 15.27 9.72
C HIS A 203 1.12 16.47 8.79
N TRP A 204 0.55 17.55 9.30
CA TRP A 204 0.67 18.93 8.85
C TRP A 204 1.26 19.74 9.96
#